data_de30f404505c9cfab7b1964d8044c94d
#
_entry.id   de30f404505c9cfab7b1964d8044c94d
#
_cell.length_a   1.000
_cell.length_b   1.000
_cell.length_c   1.000
_cell.angle_alpha   90.00
_cell.angle_beta   90.00
_cell.angle_gamma   90.00
#
_symmetry.space_group_name_H-M   'P 1'
#
loop_
_entity.id
_entity.type
_entity.pdbx_description
1 polymer ?
#
loop_
_entity_poly.entity_id
_entity_poly.type
_entity_poly.pdbx_seq_one_letter_code
_entity_poly.pdbx_strand_id
1 'polypeptide(L)'
;MKRKAVAAVLTAVMVASMFTGCGSDNGSSSAKSASAASAASAANDTVDEDGKVNGIMYQEGLPLVDEGDYTFSIFCEDSSESGEFIMLDEFKKQTNVDVDLKIYPYETATERLNLDLNSGDYADVIGGWTLSDNAILTYGVNQGVFIPLEDYFEKYCPNISAILDLPGVREKMTAPDGHIYTIPYVCTDTTVGYSPYINTKWLENVGMSMPTTTDEFEAVLKAFKEQDANGNGDASDEIPFSTDPNNKHIEAMAGYFGLPMNKLGIAIQNEKVVYGGVSDTYREFLSWFHKLYAEGLVDVELYTQDSSTWEGKGNQDLYGVSIAYGSNEFTGIPAAEERGDFDSMPVLNTDKDGIWLRDTEGFSVYRTQAVITNKAEHPEIICRWFDNAFALENGIGCNRGPVGVIVNKEDDGYHAIDTTTLSEEDQEKYSWGNLWPQSLPKYLPVDFEFVEEHPMYDEKKATEEAYEANLTKEIIPSYWIDLDKIDTFSDTNTAIKDFFEQQQAQFVCGELDIDNDADWQAYVDGMYSLGLEDWVATQGIEEIAK
;
A
#
# COMPACT_ATOMS: atom_id res chain seq x y z
N MET A 1 6.70 -48.87 -29.00
CA MET A 1 6.70 -48.47 -30.42
C MET A 1 6.36 -47.00 -30.53
N LYS A 2 7.34 -46.23 -30.96
CA LYS A 2 7.33 -44.88 -31.54
C LYS A 2 6.45 -43.78 -30.87
N ARG A 3 7.09 -43.01 -30.01
CA ARG A 3 6.71 -41.64 -29.63
C ARG A 3 7.18 -40.67 -30.73
N LYS A 4 6.30 -39.82 -31.22
CA LYS A 4 6.66 -38.70 -32.08
C LYS A 4 6.50 -37.41 -31.25
N ALA A 5 7.58 -36.67 -31.15
CA ALA A 5 7.62 -35.31 -30.66
C ALA A 5 7.02 -34.36 -31.69
N VAL A 6 6.24 -33.40 -31.23
CA VAL A 6 5.80 -32.26 -32.04
C VAL A 6 6.51 -31.03 -31.47
N ALA A 7 7.42 -30.50 -32.25
CA ALA A 7 8.05 -29.19 -31.99
C ALA A 7 7.18 -28.12 -32.68
N ALA A 8 6.76 -27.12 -31.91
CA ALA A 8 6.11 -25.93 -32.45
C ALA A 8 7.17 -24.85 -32.72
N VAL A 9 7.28 -24.45 -33.96
CA VAL A 9 8.14 -23.35 -34.44
C VAL A 9 7.32 -22.07 -34.37
N LEU A 10 7.77 -21.11 -33.55
CA LEU A 10 7.26 -19.75 -33.60
C LEU A 10 8.09 -18.94 -34.58
N THR A 11 7.42 -18.45 -35.63
CA THR A 11 8.01 -17.62 -36.68
C THR A 11 7.88 -16.15 -36.28
N ALA A 12 9.00 -15.47 -36.05
CA ALA A 12 9.06 -14.03 -35.90
C ALA A 12 8.87 -13.35 -37.28
N VAL A 13 7.92 -12.43 -37.38
CA VAL A 13 7.75 -11.55 -38.54
C VAL A 13 8.36 -10.19 -38.19
N MET A 14 9.54 -9.90 -38.74
CA MET A 14 10.09 -8.56 -38.81
C MET A 14 9.45 -7.80 -39.97
N VAL A 15 8.83 -6.66 -39.68
CA VAL A 15 8.48 -5.68 -40.71
C VAL A 15 9.49 -4.54 -40.64
N ALA A 16 10.35 -4.49 -41.64
CA ALA A 16 11.23 -3.36 -41.89
C ALA A 16 10.50 -2.35 -42.78
N SER A 17 10.29 -1.13 -42.30
CA SER A 17 9.88 0.00 -43.13
C SER A 17 11.06 0.95 -43.32
N MET A 18 11.46 1.11 -44.59
CA MET A 18 12.53 1.96 -45.04
C MET A 18 12.11 3.45 -45.01
N PHE A 19 12.95 4.26 -44.43
CA PHE A 19 12.93 5.71 -44.62
C PHE A 19 13.73 6.10 -45.87
N THR A 20 13.10 6.82 -46.78
CA THR A 20 13.79 7.66 -47.78
C THR A 20 13.17 9.04 -47.81
N GLY A 21 13.98 10.04 -47.74
CA GLY A 21 13.57 11.40 -48.09
C GLY A 21 14.45 12.49 -47.47
N CYS A 22 15.43 12.95 -48.19
CA CYS A 22 16.24 14.16 -47.96
C CYS A 22 15.41 15.44 -47.96
N GLY A 23 15.84 16.42 -47.18
CA GLY A 23 15.46 17.83 -47.31
C GLY A 23 16.02 18.65 -46.16
N SER A 24 17.17 19.26 -46.41
CA SER A 24 17.75 20.29 -45.54
C SER A 24 16.90 21.57 -45.60
N ASP A 25 16.59 22.15 -44.44
CA ASP A 25 16.64 23.62 -44.31
C ASP A 25 16.79 24.03 -42.84
N ASN A 26 17.73 24.91 -42.62
CA ASN A 26 18.04 25.62 -41.40
C ASN A 26 16.88 26.52 -40.98
N GLY A 27 16.30 26.27 -39.83
CA GLY A 27 15.33 27.14 -39.16
C GLY A 27 15.43 26.99 -37.66
N SER A 28 16.21 27.85 -37.04
CA SER A 28 16.18 28.08 -35.60
C SER A 28 14.75 28.42 -35.16
N SER A 29 14.03 27.46 -34.62
CA SER A 29 12.80 27.69 -33.87
C SER A 29 13.09 27.47 -32.38
N SER A 30 13.28 28.60 -31.69
CA SER A 30 13.10 28.66 -30.24
C SER A 30 11.82 27.93 -29.87
N ALA A 31 11.95 26.85 -29.09
CA ALA A 31 10.82 26.25 -28.40
C ALA A 31 10.19 27.37 -27.55
N LYS A 32 8.99 27.79 -27.95
CA LYS A 32 8.12 28.51 -27.05
C LYS A 32 7.81 27.55 -25.92
N SER A 33 8.33 27.86 -24.73
CA SER A 33 7.74 27.35 -23.50
C SER A 33 6.23 27.52 -23.62
N ALA A 34 5.50 26.39 -23.59
CA ALA A 34 4.07 26.43 -23.42
C ALA A 34 3.83 27.22 -22.13
N SER A 35 3.11 28.33 -22.27
CA SER A 35 2.59 29.08 -21.15
C SER A 35 1.87 28.09 -20.27
N ALA A 36 2.31 27.95 -19.03
CA ALA A 36 1.57 27.25 -18.01
C ALA A 36 0.13 27.77 -18.07
N ALA A 37 -0.81 26.88 -18.35
CA ALA A 37 -2.21 27.20 -18.19
C ALA A 37 -2.36 27.73 -16.76
N SER A 38 -2.99 28.89 -16.60
CA SER A 38 -3.27 29.46 -15.28
C SER A 38 -3.91 28.36 -14.45
N ALA A 39 -3.19 27.84 -13.49
CA ALA A 39 -3.71 26.82 -12.59
C ALA A 39 -5.00 27.37 -11.97
N ALA A 40 -6.03 26.55 -11.94
CA ALA A 40 -7.26 26.90 -11.23
C ALA A 40 -6.87 27.18 -9.78
N SER A 41 -7.24 28.34 -9.27
CA SER A 41 -6.97 28.76 -7.90
C SER A 41 -8.23 29.36 -7.31
N ALA A 42 -8.53 29.00 -6.07
CA ALA A 42 -9.66 29.54 -5.30
C ALA A 42 -9.60 31.07 -5.15
N ALA A 43 -8.46 31.69 -5.42
CA ALA A 43 -8.30 33.15 -5.41
C ALA A 43 -9.19 33.88 -6.44
N ASN A 44 -9.63 33.18 -7.50
CA ASN A 44 -10.44 33.72 -8.57
C ASN A 44 -11.95 33.50 -8.38
N ASP A 45 -12.35 32.77 -7.33
CA ASP A 45 -13.75 32.43 -7.09
C ASP A 45 -14.59 33.68 -6.76
N THR A 46 -15.74 33.77 -7.38
CA THR A 46 -16.73 34.86 -7.18
C THR A 46 -17.89 34.36 -6.37
N VAL A 47 -18.47 35.23 -5.54
CA VAL A 47 -19.74 34.97 -4.83
C VAL A 47 -20.82 35.82 -5.44
N ASP A 48 -21.93 35.20 -5.83
CA ASP A 48 -23.07 35.87 -6.42
C ASP A 48 -24.02 36.51 -5.37
N GLU A 49 -25.11 37.12 -5.84
CA GLU A 49 -26.10 37.78 -4.96
C GLU A 49 -26.87 36.78 -4.08
N ASP A 50 -26.94 35.51 -4.48
CA ASP A 50 -27.62 34.44 -3.75
C ASP A 50 -26.67 33.74 -2.76
N GLY A 51 -25.40 34.18 -2.67
CA GLY A 51 -24.38 33.64 -1.78
C GLY A 51 -23.73 32.36 -2.30
N LYS A 52 -23.84 32.07 -3.61
CA LYS A 52 -23.22 30.91 -4.23
C LYS A 52 -21.85 31.28 -4.79
N VAL A 53 -20.88 30.42 -4.52
CA VAL A 53 -19.53 30.46 -5.11
C VAL A 53 -19.63 29.97 -6.55
N ASN A 54 -19.07 30.76 -7.49
CA ASN A 54 -19.09 30.49 -8.94
C ASN A 54 -20.51 30.20 -9.49
N GLY A 55 -21.56 30.70 -8.82
CA GLY A 55 -22.95 30.56 -9.22
C GLY A 55 -23.57 29.17 -8.94
N ILE A 56 -22.89 28.27 -8.27
CA ILE A 56 -23.33 26.87 -8.07
C ILE A 56 -23.21 26.38 -6.62
N MET A 57 -22.07 26.58 -5.96
CA MET A 57 -21.79 26.03 -4.62
C MET A 57 -22.28 26.98 -3.52
N TYR A 58 -23.06 26.51 -2.57
CA TYR A 58 -23.38 27.26 -1.36
C TYR A 58 -22.11 27.51 -0.53
N GLN A 59 -21.91 28.74 -0.11
CA GLN A 59 -20.70 29.18 0.58
C GLN A 59 -20.50 28.44 1.92
N GLU A 60 -21.56 28.17 2.64
CA GLU A 60 -21.56 27.55 3.96
C GLU A 60 -22.62 26.46 4.08
N GLY A 61 -22.38 25.49 4.96
CA GLY A 61 -23.32 24.43 5.30
C GLY A 61 -23.53 23.36 4.24
N LEU A 62 -24.61 22.60 4.43
CA LEU A 62 -25.08 21.54 3.53
C LEU A 62 -26.55 21.82 3.16
N PRO A 63 -27.02 21.44 1.96
CA PRO A 63 -26.25 20.78 0.91
C PRO A 63 -25.20 21.70 0.25
N LEU A 64 -24.27 21.11 -0.53
CA LEU A 64 -23.25 21.91 -1.23
C LEU A 64 -23.81 22.60 -2.46
N VAL A 65 -24.71 21.95 -3.17
CA VAL A 65 -25.35 22.44 -4.41
C VAL A 65 -26.86 22.15 -4.38
N ASP A 66 -27.59 22.65 -5.36
CA ASP A 66 -28.97 22.22 -5.57
C ASP A 66 -29.01 20.80 -6.13
N GLU A 67 -30.14 20.10 -5.91
CA GLU A 67 -30.30 18.72 -6.34
C GLU A 67 -30.16 18.55 -7.87
N GLY A 68 -29.22 17.71 -8.30
CA GLY A 68 -28.98 17.42 -9.71
C GLY A 68 -28.10 18.43 -10.46
N ASP A 69 -27.59 19.44 -9.78
CA ASP A 69 -26.79 20.50 -10.43
C ASP A 69 -25.35 20.11 -10.70
N TYR A 70 -24.78 19.14 -9.94
CA TYR A 70 -23.38 18.78 -10.11
C TYR A 70 -23.12 17.29 -9.96
N THR A 71 -22.31 16.79 -10.90
CA THR A 71 -21.75 15.42 -10.90
C THR A 71 -20.29 15.50 -11.28
N PHE A 72 -19.43 14.75 -10.60
CA PHE A 72 -18.04 14.59 -10.99
C PHE A 72 -17.63 13.12 -11.08
N SER A 73 -16.63 12.85 -11.89
CA SER A 73 -16.13 11.48 -12.11
C SER A 73 -14.94 11.17 -11.21
N ILE A 74 -14.89 9.93 -10.70
CA ILE A 74 -13.75 9.39 -9.96
C ILE A 74 -13.22 8.15 -10.66
N PHE A 75 -11.92 8.15 -11.00
CA PHE A 75 -11.16 6.93 -11.19
C PHE A 75 -10.80 6.37 -9.82
N CYS A 76 -11.15 5.12 -9.55
CA CYS A 76 -10.92 4.47 -8.27
C CYS A 76 -10.43 3.04 -8.49
N GLU A 77 -9.37 2.65 -7.79
CA GLU A 77 -9.01 1.24 -7.70
C GLU A 77 -9.67 0.62 -6.47
N ASP A 78 -10.34 -0.49 -6.64
CA ASP A 78 -11.00 -1.20 -5.56
C ASP A 78 -11.25 -2.67 -5.95
N SER A 79 -11.45 -3.52 -4.95
CA SER A 79 -11.84 -4.92 -5.12
C SER A 79 -13.35 -5.14 -5.20
N SER A 80 -14.17 -4.09 -4.96
CA SER A 80 -15.62 -4.19 -4.99
C SER A 80 -16.13 -4.49 -6.40
N GLU A 81 -16.85 -5.58 -6.56
CA GLU A 81 -17.51 -5.94 -7.82
C GLU A 81 -18.81 -5.15 -8.06
N SER A 82 -19.50 -4.74 -7.00
CA SER A 82 -20.79 -4.05 -7.08
C SER A 82 -20.66 -2.58 -7.45
N GLY A 83 -19.60 -1.93 -6.99
CA GLY A 83 -19.43 -0.48 -7.10
C GLY A 83 -20.44 0.33 -6.28
N GLU A 84 -21.19 -0.31 -5.40
CA GLU A 84 -22.19 0.31 -4.54
C GLU A 84 -21.60 0.48 -3.14
N PHE A 85 -21.44 1.73 -2.70
CA PHE A 85 -20.89 2.07 -1.39
C PHE A 85 -21.90 2.89 -0.60
N ILE A 86 -22.19 2.45 0.62
CA ILE A 86 -23.21 3.04 1.48
C ILE A 86 -22.94 4.53 1.75
N MET A 87 -21.69 4.89 2.01
CA MET A 87 -21.36 6.27 2.35
C MET A 87 -21.40 7.21 1.14
N LEU A 88 -21.24 6.72 -0.09
CA LEU A 88 -21.47 7.53 -1.28
C LEU A 88 -22.93 7.95 -1.39
N ASP A 89 -23.86 7.03 -1.13
CA ASP A 89 -25.31 7.35 -1.08
C ASP A 89 -25.65 8.32 0.04
N GLU A 90 -25.04 8.17 1.23
CA GLU A 90 -25.24 9.10 2.34
C GLU A 90 -24.67 10.49 2.01
N PHE A 91 -23.52 10.57 1.37
CA PHE A 91 -22.93 11.85 0.94
C PHE A 91 -23.76 12.52 -0.15
N LYS A 92 -24.31 11.77 -1.10
CA LYS A 92 -25.25 12.32 -2.07
C LYS A 92 -26.46 12.97 -1.37
N LYS A 93 -27.06 12.30 -0.37
CA LYS A 93 -28.19 12.86 0.40
C LYS A 93 -27.80 14.12 1.20
N GLN A 94 -26.57 14.15 1.73
CA GLN A 94 -26.09 15.31 2.50
C GLN A 94 -25.72 16.49 1.62
N THR A 95 -25.09 16.24 0.47
CA THR A 95 -24.40 17.26 -0.33
C THR A 95 -25.16 17.66 -1.59
N ASN A 96 -26.11 16.84 -2.07
CA ASN A 96 -26.74 16.90 -3.40
C ASN A 96 -25.75 16.74 -4.57
N VAL A 97 -24.52 16.24 -4.31
CA VAL A 97 -23.51 16.00 -5.34
C VAL A 97 -23.56 14.53 -5.74
N ASP A 98 -23.63 14.29 -7.04
CA ASP A 98 -23.54 12.95 -7.63
C ASP A 98 -22.08 12.60 -7.96
N VAL A 99 -21.75 11.30 -7.87
CA VAL A 99 -20.43 10.76 -8.21
C VAL A 99 -20.56 9.70 -9.29
N ASP A 100 -19.86 9.89 -10.43
CA ASP A 100 -19.67 8.87 -11.47
C ASP A 100 -18.41 8.07 -11.13
N LEU A 101 -18.56 7.01 -10.33
CA LEU A 101 -17.47 6.19 -9.85
C LEU A 101 -17.08 5.13 -10.90
N LYS A 102 -15.82 5.15 -11.34
CA LYS A 102 -15.23 4.18 -12.27
C LYS A 102 -14.22 3.32 -11.51
N ILE A 103 -14.61 2.09 -11.20
CA ILE A 103 -13.79 1.16 -10.43
C ILE A 103 -12.93 0.30 -11.38
N TYR A 104 -11.68 0.10 -10.98
CA TYR A 104 -10.73 -0.77 -11.65
C TYR A 104 -10.07 -1.70 -10.62
N PRO A 105 -9.98 -3.01 -10.92
CA PRO A 105 -9.27 -3.96 -10.05
C PRO A 105 -7.81 -3.57 -9.87
N TYR A 106 -7.24 -3.84 -8.70
CA TYR A 106 -5.86 -3.51 -8.33
C TYR A 106 -4.83 -3.96 -9.38
N GLU A 107 -5.02 -5.16 -9.97
CA GLU A 107 -4.10 -5.75 -10.95
C GLU A 107 -4.04 -4.96 -12.26
N THR A 108 -5.10 -4.24 -12.61
CA THR A 108 -5.21 -3.54 -13.91
C THR A 108 -5.24 -2.02 -13.77
N ALA A 109 -5.43 -1.50 -12.57
CA ALA A 109 -5.63 -0.07 -12.33
C ALA A 109 -4.43 0.78 -12.80
N THR A 110 -3.20 0.35 -12.54
CA THR A 110 -1.98 1.07 -12.97
C THR A 110 -1.88 1.20 -14.48
N GLU A 111 -2.13 0.10 -15.23
CA GLU A 111 -2.10 0.14 -16.70
C GLU A 111 -3.20 1.05 -17.24
N ARG A 112 -4.40 0.93 -16.67
CA ARG A 112 -5.54 1.76 -17.07
C ARG A 112 -5.30 3.23 -16.81
N LEU A 113 -4.79 3.60 -15.64
CA LEU A 113 -4.46 4.98 -15.30
C LEU A 113 -3.45 5.57 -16.28
N ASN A 114 -2.40 4.82 -16.61
CA ASN A 114 -1.39 5.25 -17.58
C ASN A 114 -1.99 5.49 -18.97
N LEU A 115 -2.93 4.64 -19.41
CA LEU A 115 -3.64 4.83 -20.67
C LEU A 115 -4.50 6.10 -20.66
N ASP A 116 -5.27 6.31 -19.60
CA ASP A 116 -6.14 7.49 -19.46
C ASP A 116 -5.33 8.79 -19.42
N LEU A 117 -4.25 8.83 -18.64
CA LEU A 117 -3.36 10.01 -18.57
C LEU A 117 -2.68 10.31 -19.91
N ASN A 118 -2.18 9.28 -20.61
CA ASN A 118 -1.53 9.44 -21.90
C ASN A 118 -2.50 9.85 -23.03
N SER A 119 -3.74 9.39 -22.97
CA SER A 119 -4.78 9.76 -23.98
C SER A 119 -5.38 11.13 -23.70
N GLY A 120 -5.26 11.65 -22.48
CA GLY A 120 -5.94 12.87 -22.02
C GLY A 120 -7.43 12.66 -21.70
N ASP A 121 -7.89 11.42 -21.58
CA ASP A 121 -9.27 11.05 -21.24
C ASP A 121 -9.34 10.49 -19.81
N TYR A 122 -9.03 11.34 -18.86
CA TYR A 122 -9.00 11.01 -17.42
C TYR A 122 -10.15 11.69 -16.67
N ALA A 123 -10.48 11.13 -15.50
CA ALA A 123 -11.56 11.59 -14.62
C ALA A 123 -11.23 12.94 -13.94
N ASP A 124 -12.26 13.57 -13.34
CA ASP A 124 -12.10 14.77 -12.53
C ASP A 124 -11.26 14.51 -11.27
N VAL A 125 -11.43 13.34 -10.68
CA VAL A 125 -10.64 12.86 -9.54
C VAL A 125 -9.99 11.52 -9.91
N ILE A 126 -8.73 11.36 -9.52
CA ILE A 126 -8.03 10.08 -9.56
C ILE A 126 -7.68 9.71 -8.12
N GLY A 127 -8.19 8.57 -7.65
CA GLY A 127 -7.96 8.06 -6.30
C GLY A 127 -7.47 6.63 -6.33
N GLY A 128 -6.50 6.31 -5.48
CA GLY A 128 -6.02 4.95 -5.34
C GLY A 128 -4.55 4.83 -5.03
N TRP A 129 -4.16 3.60 -4.71
CA TRP A 129 -2.78 3.22 -4.44
C TRP A 129 -1.89 3.21 -5.69
N THR A 130 -2.49 3.28 -6.88
CA THR A 130 -1.79 3.44 -8.17
C THR A 130 -1.11 4.79 -8.33
N LEU A 131 -1.52 5.82 -7.57
CA LEU A 131 -0.82 7.08 -7.54
C LEU A 131 0.54 6.94 -6.86
N SER A 132 1.56 7.55 -7.42
CA SER A 132 2.92 7.57 -6.87
C SER A 132 3.45 8.98 -6.80
N ASP A 133 4.51 9.19 -6.00
CA ASP A 133 5.21 10.47 -5.96
C ASP A 133 5.65 10.91 -7.36
N ASN A 134 6.14 9.96 -8.17
CA ASN A 134 6.53 10.24 -9.55
C ASN A 134 5.35 10.73 -10.41
N ALA A 135 4.16 10.14 -10.23
CA ALA A 135 2.95 10.61 -10.91
C ALA A 135 2.57 12.03 -10.49
N ILE A 136 2.63 12.34 -9.17
CA ILE A 136 2.36 13.69 -8.67
C ILE A 136 3.35 14.71 -9.27
N LEU A 137 4.64 14.39 -9.25
CA LEU A 137 5.66 15.28 -9.79
C LEU A 137 5.55 15.44 -11.31
N THR A 138 5.28 14.37 -12.03
CA THR A 138 5.15 14.41 -13.50
C THR A 138 3.88 15.13 -13.94
N TYR A 139 2.74 14.70 -13.45
CA TYR A 139 1.45 15.20 -13.93
C TYR A 139 0.96 16.44 -13.15
N GLY A 140 1.35 16.62 -11.90
CA GLY A 140 1.08 17.82 -11.13
C GLY A 140 2.09 18.92 -11.45
N VAL A 141 3.33 18.78 -10.94
CA VAL A 141 4.34 19.84 -10.99
C VAL A 141 4.75 20.17 -12.43
N ASN A 142 5.06 19.16 -13.26
CA ASN A 142 5.61 19.40 -14.59
C ASN A 142 4.55 19.68 -15.66
N GLN A 143 3.40 18.98 -15.62
CA GLN A 143 2.41 19.03 -16.70
C GLN A 143 1.13 19.82 -16.36
N GLY A 144 0.85 20.09 -15.07
CA GLY A 144 -0.36 20.78 -14.63
C GLY A 144 -1.66 20.03 -14.92
N VAL A 145 -1.59 18.71 -15.02
CA VAL A 145 -2.77 17.82 -15.13
C VAL A 145 -3.45 17.72 -13.78
N PHE A 146 -2.68 17.51 -12.71
CA PHE A 146 -3.17 17.59 -11.34
C PHE A 146 -3.05 19.03 -10.87
N ILE A 147 -4.06 19.56 -10.21
CA ILE A 147 -4.10 20.97 -9.82
C ILE A 147 -3.63 21.17 -8.37
N PRO A 148 -3.01 22.29 -8.02
CA PRO A 148 -2.73 22.69 -6.64
C PRO A 148 -4.02 22.88 -5.84
N LEU A 149 -4.05 22.39 -4.60
CA LEU A 149 -5.27 22.32 -3.78
C LEU A 149 -5.23 23.17 -2.52
N GLU A 150 -4.06 23.67 -2.09
CA GLU A 150 -3.92 24.40 -0.82
C GLU A 150 -4.84 25.60 -0.68
N ASP A 151 -5.04 26.40 -1.74
CA ASP A 151 -5.95 27.56 -1.73
C ASP A 151 -7.41 27.14 -1.48
N TYR A 152 -7.84 26.00 -2.06
CA TYR A 152 -9.18 25.46 -1.83
C TYR A 152 -9.34 24.94 -0.41
N PHE A 153 -8.32 24.28 0.12
CA PHE A 153 -8.32 23.76 1.49
C PHE A 153 -8.44 24.89 2.51
N GLU A 154 -7.62 25.93 2.37
CA GLU A 154 -7.63 27.08 3.26
C GLU A 154 -8.99 27.83 3.24
N LYS A 155 -9.60 27.92 2.04
CA LYS A 155 -10.80 28.71 1.87
C LYS A 155 -12.09 27.96 2.21
N TYR A 156 -12.14 26.64 1.93
CA TYR A 156 -13.41 25.90 1.95
C TYR A 156 -13.40 24.63 2.80
N CYS A 157 -12.24 24.15 3.27
CA CYS A 157 -12.09 22.82 3.83
C CYS A 157 -11.52 22.85 5.26
N PRO A 158 -12.34 23.21 6.26
CA PRO A 158 -11.85 23.33 7.64
C PRO A 158 -11.36 22.02 8.24
N ASN A 159 -11.95 20.86 7.89
CA ASN A 159 -11.51 19.56 8.39
C ASN A 159 -10.17 19.18 7.78
N ILE A 160 -9.98 19.32 6.45
CA ILE A 160 -8.72 19.07 5.78
C ILE A 160 -7.63 20.01 6.28
N SER A 161 -7.94 21.30 6.48
CA SER A 161 -7.00 22.28 7.03
C SER A 161 -6.51 21.86 8.43
N ALA A 162 -7.41 21.39 9.29
CA ALA A 162 -7.05 20.89 10.62
C ALA A 162 -6.13 19.66 10.55
N ILE A 163 -6.32 18.77 9.57
CA ILE A 163 -5.44 17.61 9.34
C ILE A 163 -4.06 18.08 8.88
N LEU A 164 -4.00 19.04 7.96
CA LEU A 164 -2.71 19.59 7.48
C LEU A 164 -1.92 20.31 8.60
N ASP A 165 -2.60 20.75 9.65
CA ASP A 165 -1.96 21.38 10.81
C ASP A 165 -1.45 20.38 11.85
N LEU A 166 -1.70 19.07 11.69
CA LEU A 166 -1.07 18.03 12.50
C LEU A 166 0.45 18.03 12.29
N PRO A 167 1.25 17.68 13.32
CA PRO A 167 2.71 17.70 13.25
C PRO A 167 3.25 16.93 12.05
N GLY A 168 4.04 17.59 11.20
CA GLY A 168 4.70 16.99 10.04
C GLY A 168 3.80 16.70 8.82
N VAL A 169 2.47 16.77 8.94
CA VAL A 169 1.55 16.41 7.84
C VAL A 169 1.71 17.37 6.66
N ARG A 170 1.62 18.68 6.88
CA ARG A 170 1.76 19.69 5.82
C ARG A 170 3.12 19.56 5.11
N GLU A 171 4.20 19.33 5.85
CA GLU A 171 5.54 19.14 5.29
C GLU A 171 5.60 17.91 4.36
N LYS A 172 5.04 16.79 4.79
CA LYS A 172 4.98 15.56 3.97
C LYS A 172 4.12 15.72 2.73
N MET A 173 3.03 16.50 2.81
CA MET A 173 2.08 16.72 1.70
C MET A 173 2.59 17.72 0.68
N THR A 174 3.48 18.67 1.07
CA THR A 174 3.96 19.73 0.19
C THR A 174 5.02 19.21 -0.77
N ALA A 175 4.74 19.29 -2.07
CA ALA A 175 5.68 18.91 -3.13
C ALA A 175 6.86 19.88 -3.21
N PRO A 176 7.98 19.52 -3.89
CA PRO A 176 9.20 20.34 -3.94
C PRO A 176 9.02 21.73 -4.56
N ASP A 177 7.98 21.97 -5.33
CA ASP A 177 7.63 23.30 -5.88
C ASP A 177 6.83 24.17 -4.91
N GLY A 178 6.50 23.66 -3.73
CA GLY A 178 5.79 24.36 -2.66
C GLY A 178 4.28 24.21 -2.67
N HIS A 179 3.71 23.40 -3.56
CA HIS A 179 2.28 23.16 -3.68
C HIS A 179 1.82 21.82 -3.07
N ILE A 180 0.53 21.71 -2.76
CA ILE A 180 -0.12 20.48 -2.34
C ILE A 180 -1.07 20.03 -3.46
N TYR A 181 -0.81 18.86 -4.04
CA TYR A 181 -1.57 18.32 -5.18
C TYR A 181 -2.59 17.26 -4.80
N THR A 182 -2.57 16.81 -3.56
CA THR A 182 -3.35 15.63 -3.15
C THR A 182 -4.21 15.94 -1.94
N ILE A 183 -5.35 15.22 -1.85
CA ILE A 183 -6.18 15.21 -0.67
C ILE A 183 -5.48 14.33 0.37
N PRO A 184 -5.22 14.82 1.61
CA PRO A 184 -4.48 14.06 2.61
C PRO A 184 -5.27 12.81 3.05
N TYR A 185 -4.57 11.68 3.17
CA TYR A 185 -5.07 10.52 3.88
C TYR A 185 -4.19 10.28 5.10
N VAL A 186 -4.72 10.57 6.27
CA VAL A 186 -4.04 10.36 7.55
C VAL A 186 -4.87 9.38 8.36
N CYS A 187 -4.27 8.35 8.85
CA CYS A 187 -4.94 7.35 9.68
C CYS A 187 -4.04 6.90 10.83
N THR A 188 -4.66 6.49 11.93
CA THR A 188 -3.97 5.70 12.96
C THR A 188 -3.38 4.48 12.30
N ASP A 189 -2.13 4.20 12.57
CA ASP A 189 -1.40 3.08 12.01
C ASP A 189 -0.50 2.47 13.08
N THR A 190 -0.13 1.22 12.89
CA THR A 190 0.64 0.48 13.86
C THR A 190 2.13 0.75 13.69
N THR A 191 2.86 0.71 14.81
CA THR A 191 4.33 0.80 14.81
C THR A 191 4.99 -0.43 14.17
N VAL A 192 4.25 -1.55 14.09
CA VAL A 192 4.64 -2.78 13.40
C VAL A 192 3.60 -3.08 12.32
N GLY A 193 3.98 -2.94 11.08
CA GLY A 193 3.12 -3.25 9.93
C GLY A 193 2.99 -4.76 9.72
N TYR A 194 3.71 -5.27 8.75
CA TYR A 194 3.74 -6.71 8.47
C TYR A 194 4.67 -7.46 9.41
N SER A 195 4.17 -8.55 10.00
CA SER A 195 4.90 -9.42 10.92
C SER A 195 4.51 -10.87 10.76
N PRO A 196 5.35 -11.85 11.18
CA PRO A 196 4.98 -13.25 11.19
C PRO A 196 3.94 -13.56 12.27
N TYR A 197 2.88 -14.25 11.86
CA TYR A 197 1.88 -14.86 12.73
C TYR A 197 2.06 -16.37 12.71
N ILE A 198 2.04 -17.01 13.89
CA ILE A 198 2.25 -18.46 14.04
C ILE A 198 0.99 -19.12 14.59
N ASN A 199 0.64 -20.29 14.06
CA ASN A 199 -0.49 -21.06 14.51
C ASN A 199 -0.17 -21.73 15.86
N THR A 200 -0.76 -21.19 16.92
CA THR A 200 -0.55 -21.66 18.31
C THR A 200 -1.16 -23.03 18.57
N LYS A 201 -2.26 -23.34 17.88
CA LYS A 201 -2.88 -24.66 17.97
C LYS A 201 -2.00 -25.74 17.31
N TRP A 202 -1.34 -25.41 16.20
CA TRP A 202 -0.37 -26.33 15.62
C TRP A 202 0.82 -26.55 16.55
N LEU A 203 1.31 -25.49 17.23
CA LEU A 203 2.35 -25.63 18.26
C LEU A 203 1.93 -26.61 19.35
N GLU A 204 0.70 -26.48 19.87
CA GLU A 204 0.15 -27.39 20.86
C GLU A 204 0.06 -28.83 20.33
N ASN A 205 -0.46 -29.03 19.12
CA ASN A 205 -0.63 -30.35 18.50
C ASN A 205 0.69 -31.09 18.31
N VAL A 206 1.77 -30.37 17.93
CA VAL A 206 3.09 -30.96 17.77
C VAL A 206 3.94 -30.92 19.04
N GLY A 207 3.41 -30.36 20.14
CA GLY A 207 4.08 -30.29 21.44
C GLY A 207 5.29 -29.35 21.48
N MET A 208 5.30 -28.31 20.67
CA MET A 208 6.34 -27.28 20.60
C MET A 208 5.92 -26.01 21.33
N SER A 209 6.89 -25.21 21.72
CA SER A 209 6.65 -23.87 22.29
C SER A 209 6.90 -22.79 21.24
N MET A 210 6.40 -21.58 21.50
CA MET A 210 6.69 -20.39 20.71
C MET A 210 8.20 -20.25 20.53
N PRO A 211 8.73 -20.17 19.27
CA PRO A 211 10.15 -20.03 19.04
C PRO A 211 10.66 -18.63 19.40
N THR A 212 11.87 -18.52 19.89
CA THR A 212 12.57 -17.26 20.21
C THR A 212 13.89 -17.10 19.49
N THR A 213 14.33 -18.17 18.82
CA THR A 213 15.56 -18.18 18.01
C THR A 213 15.27 -18.76 16.62
N THR A 214 16.14 -18.45 15.66
CA THR A 214 16.04 -19.01 14.30
C THR A 214 16.20 -20.54 14.28
N ASP A 215 17.00 -21.12 15.19
CA ASP A 215 17.15 -22.58 15.33
C ASP A 215 15.88 -23.23 15.87
N GLU A 216 15.23 -22.61 16.87
CA GLU A 216 13.95 -23.07 17.39
C GLU A 216 12.84 -22.97 16.35
N PHE A 217 12.84 -21.88 15.57
CA PHE A 217 11.90 -21.67 14.46
C PHE A 217 12.04 -22.77 13.39
N GLU A 218 13.25 -23.07 12.96
CA GLU A 218 13.53 -24.18 12.03
C GLU A 218 13.00 -25.52 12.58
N ALA A 219 13.21 -25.76 13.88
CA ALA A 219 12.71 -26.98 14.52
C ALA A 219 11.17 -27.05 14.54
N VAL A 220 10.50 -25.91 14.79
CA VAL A 220 9.03 -25.78 14.74
C VAL A 220 8.53 -26.06 13.32
N LEU A 221 9.11 -25.41 12.30
CA LEU A 221 8.71 -25.65 10.91
C LEU A 221 8.88 -27.10 10.47
N LYS A 222 9.94 -27.79 10.94
CA LYS A 222 10.14 -29.23 10.71
C LYS A 222 9.05 -30.05 11.37
N ALA A 223 8.70 -29.72 12.62
CA ALA A 223 7.63 -30.41 13.32
C ALA A 223 6.26 -30.23 12.62
N PHE A 224 5.97 -29.02 12.12
CA PHE A 224 4.77 -28.75 11.33
C PHE A 224 4.74 -29.60 10.05
N LYS A 225 5.84 -29.66 9.31
CA LYS A 225 5.95 -30.45 8.08
C LYS A 225 5.80 -31.96 8.29
N GLU A 226 6.36 -32.49 9.38
CA GLU A 226 6.50 -33.95 9.59
C GLU A 226 5.33 -34.58 10.34
N GLN A 227 4.45 -33.77 10.94
CA GLN A 227 3.33 -34.20 11.76
C GLN A 227 2.01 -33.62 11.19
N ASP A 228 0.90 -34.24 11.52
CA ASP A 228 -0.44 -33.73 11.26
C ASP A 228 -0.71 -32.56 12.23
N ALA A 229 -0.18 -31.38 11.89
CA ALA A 229 -0.18 -30.22 12.77
C ALA A 229 -1.54 -29.55 12.82
N ASN A 230 -2.30 -29.53 11.71
CA ASN A 230 -3.67 -29.02 11.69
C ASN A 230 -4.69 -30.02 12.27
N GLY A 231 -4.30 -31.30 12.44
CA GLY A 231 -5.12 -32.33 13.06
C GLY A 231 -6.27 -32.85 12.19
N ASN A 232 -6.18 -32.67 10.87
CA ASN A 232 -7.21 -33.08 9.91
C ASN A 232 -7.09 -34.58 9.51
N GLY A 233 -6.00 -35.24 9.83
CA GLY A 233 -5.69 -36.64 9.55
C GLY A 233 -4.83 -36.86 8.31
N ASP A 234 -4.29 -35.81 7.68
CA ASP A 234 -3.40 -35.85 6.52
C ASP A 234 -2.14 -35.01 6.78
N ALA A 235 -1.08 -35.65 7.25
CA ALA A 235 0.20 -34.98 7.53
C ALA A 235 0.99 -34.60 6.25
N SER A 236 0.37 -34.45 5.12
CA SER A 236 1.03 -34.11 3.85
C SER A 236 0.54 -32.79 3.23
N ASP A 237 -0.45 -32.15 3.85
CA ASP A 237 -1.03 -30.90 3.34
C ASP A 237 -0.57 -29.65 4.11
N GLU A 238 0.21 -29.80 5.20
CA GLU A 238 0.76 -28.68 5.95
C GLU A 238 1.81 -27.90 5.14
N ILE A 239 1.66 -26.59 5.16
CA ILE A 239 2.61 -25.63 4.65
C ILE A 239 3.22 -24.89 5.85
N PRO A 240 4.45 -25.23 6.26
CA PRO A 240 5.00 -24.68 7.50
C PRO A 240 5.15 -23.16 7.49
N PHE A 241 5.54 -22.56 6.34
CA PHE A 241 5.69 -21.11 6.18
C PHE A 241 5.23 -20.66 4.80
N SER A 242 4.46 -19.57 4.75
CA SER A 242 4.10 -18.85 3.52
C SER A 242 3.98 -17.33 3.79
N THR A 243 3.69 -16.55 2.77
CA THR A 243 3.35 -15.12 2.87
C THR A 243 2.61 -14.67 1.62
N ASP A 244 1.93 -13.53 1.69
CA ASP A 244 1.28 -12.91 0.54
C ASP A 244 2.29 -12.70 -0.61
N PRO A 245 2.02 -13.22 -1.80
CA PRO A 245 2.91 -13.11 -2.95
C PRO A 245 3.13 -11.68 -3.44
N ASN A 246 2.16 -10.78 -3.23
CA ASN A 246 2.26 -9.37 -3.63
C ASN A 246 2.99 -8.52 -2.59
N ASN A 247 2.92 -8.93 -1.31
CA ASN A 247 3.56 -8.26 -0.19
C ASN A 247 4.41 -9.22 0.63
N LYS A 248 5.40 -9.86 0.00
CA LYS A 248 6.17 -10.97 0.60
C LYS A 248 6.79 -10.65 1.95
N HIS A 249 7.33 -9.45 2.09
CA HIS A 249 7.97 -8.93 3.32
C HIS A 249 8.99 -9.87 3.99
N ILE A 250 9.48 -10.89 3.27
CA ILE A 250 10.50 -11.81 3.82
C ILE A 250 11.78 -11.06 4.19
N GLU A 251 12.06 -9.93 3.53
CA GLU A 251 13.20 -9.05 3.77
C GLU A 251 13.22 -8.53 5.22
N ALA A 252 12.05 -8.33 5.82
CA ALA A 252 11.95 -7.90 7.21
C ALA A 252 12.59 -8.92 8.18
N MET A 253 12.57 -10.23 7.80
CA MET A 253 13.23 -11.29 8.58
C MET A 253 14.77 -11.17 8.59
N ALA A 254 15.37 -10.34 7.71
CA ALA A 254 16.80 -10.00 7.83
C ALA A 254 17.10 -9.26 9.14
N GLY A 255 16.07 -8.70 9.79
CA GLY A 255 16.15 -8.16 11.14
C GLY A 255 16.58 -9.17 12.20
N TYR A 256 16.31 -10.48 12.02
CA TYR A 256 16.81 -11.55 12.91
C TYR A 256 18.34 -11.66 12.89
N PHE A 257 18.96 -11.15 11.84
CA PHE A 257 20.42 -11.09 11.65
C PHE A 257 20.98 -9.69 11.95
N GLY A 258 20.15 -8.77 12.47
CA GLY A 258 20.53 -7.40 12.82
C GLY A 258 20.45 -6.41 11.66
N LEU A 259 19.70 -6.73 10.60
CA LEU A 259 19.47 -5.85 9.45
C LEU A 259 17.96 -5.65 9.24
N PRO A 260 17.27 -4.82 10.07
CA PRO A 260 15.86 -4.52 9.89
C PRO A 260 15.67 -3.71 8.62
N MET A 261 15.00 -4.28 7.63
CA MET A 261 14.84 -3.66 6.32
C MET A 261 13.43 -3.85 5.74
N ASN A 262 13.06 -2.94 4.84
CA ASN A 262 11.81 -3.01 4.09
C ASN A 262 11.98 -3.83 2.80
N LYS A 263 10.86 -4.01 2.08
CA LYS A 263 10.80 -4.77 0.81
C LYS A 263 11.65 -4.19 -0.34
N LEU A 264 12.18 -2.97 -0.19
CA LEU A 264 13.07 -2.35 -1.18
C LEU A 264 14.55 -2.51 -0.84
N GLY A 265 14.88 -3.21 0.25
CA GLY A 265 16.25 -3.35 0.73
C GLY A 265 16.76 -2.15 1.51
N ILE A 266 15.90 -1.19 1.87
CA ILE A 266 16.26 -0.04 2.68
C ILE A 266 16.13 -0.43 4.15
N ALA A 267 17.16 -0.16 4.94
CA ALA A 267 17.29 -0.59 6.32
C ALA A 267 17.68 0.56 7.25
N ILE A 268 17.51 0.34 8.54
CA ILE A 268 18.09 1.19 9.60
C ILE A 268 19.29 0.44 10.20
N GLN A 269 20.47 1.03 10.13
CA GLN A 269 21.67 0.46 10.74
C GLN A 269 22.49 1.58 11.42
N ASN A 270 22.82 1.41 12.69
CA ASN A 270 23.53 2.41 13.49
C ASN A 270 22.84 3.80 13.48
N GLU A 271 21.51 3.83 13.63
CA GLU A 271 20.69 5.04 13.59
C GLU A 271 20.75 5.81 12.26
N LYS A 272 21.08 5.11 11.16
CA LYS A 272 21.13 5.66 9.79
C LYS A 272 20.27 4.86 8.84
N VAL A 273 19.74 5.56 7.84
CA VAL A 273 19.08 4.93 6.70
C VAL A 273 20.14 4.45 5.73
N VAL A 274 20.16 3.14 5.47
CA VAL A 274 21.14 2.51 4.60
C VAL A 274 20.45 1.62 3.56
N TYR A 275 21.12 1.37 2.43
CA TYR A 275 20.70 0.30 1.54
C TYR A 275 21.38 -1.01 1.97
N GLY A 276 20.58 -1.97 2.44
CA GLY A 276 21.05 -3.25 2.98
C GLY A 276 21.10 -4.40 1.97
N GLY A 277 20.41 -4.26 0.82
CA GLY A 277 20.18 -5.36 -0.12
C GLY A 277 21.41 -5.98 -0.78
N VAL A 278 22.60 -5.37 -0.65
CA VAL A 278 23.88 -5.92 -1.17
C VAL A 278 24.88 -6.24 -0.06
N SER A 279 24.45 -6.23 1.21
CA SER A 279 25.32 -6.45 2.37
C SER A 279 25.59 -7.93 2.64
N ASP A 280 26.68 -8.21 3.33
CA ASP A 280 27.00 -9.55 3.81
C ASP A 280 25.93 -10.10 4.76
N THR A 281 25.28 -9.23 5.55
CA THR A 281 24.17 -9.63 6.45
C THR A 281 22.94 -10.06 5.66
N TYR A 282 22.63 -9.39 4.56
CA TYR A 282 21.54 -9.82 3.68
C TYR A 282 21.84 -11.16 3.02
N ARG A 283 23.09 -11.39 2.61
CA ARG A 283 23.55 -12.69 2.11
C ARG A 283 23.39 -13.79 3.16
N GLU A 284 23.73 -13.51 4.42
CA GLU A 284 23.56 -14.45 5.54
C GLU A 284 22.08 -14.82 5.73
N PHE A 285 21.20 -13.83 5.70
CA PHE A 285 19.75 -14.06 5.74
C PHE A 285 19.28 -14.92 4.56
N LEU A 286 19.67 -14.59 3.33
CA LEU A 286 19.27 -15.36 2.14
C LEU A 286 19.77 -16.81 2.19
N SER A 287 20.98 -17.06 2.68
CA SER A 287 21.49 -18.42 2.85
C SER A 287 20.65 -19.23 3.85
N TRP A 288 20.27 -18.61 4.97
CA TRP A 288 19.37 -19.24 5.92
C TRP A 288 17.96 -19.49 5.33
N PHE A 289 17.39 -18.52 4.63
CA PHE A 289 16.05 -18.67 4.06
C PHE A 289 16.02 -19.66 2.89
N HIS A 290 17.07 -19.69 2.05
CA HIS A 290 17.28 -20.74 1.04
C HIS A 290 17.29 -22.14 1.67
N LYS A 291 18.00 -22.33 2.79
CA LYS A 291 18.02 -23.61 3.50
C LYS A 291 16.59 -24.03 3.90
N LEU A 292 15.78 -23.13 4.46
CA LEU A 292 14.39 -23.43 4.79
C LEU A 292 13.58 -23.84 3.54
N TYR A 293 13.75 -23.12 2.43
CA TYR A 293 13.08 -23.44 1.18
C TYR A 293 13.53 -24.79 0.62
N ALA A 294 14.84 -25.06 0.58
CA ALA A 294 15.41 -26.32 0.09
C ALA A 294 14.98 -27.54 0.93
N GLU A 295 14.77 -27.37 2.22
CA GLU A 295 14.22 -28.40 3.11
C GLU A 295 12.69 -28.54 2.97
N GLY A 296 12.03 -27.71 2.13
CA GLY A 296 10.58 -27.70 1.92
C GLY A 296 9.80 -27.25 3.15
N LEU A 297 10.37 -26.33 3.92
CA LEU A 297 9.74 -25.68 5.08
C LEU A 297 9.03 -24.38 4.70
N VAL A 298 9.22 -23.93 3.46
CA VAL A 298 8.59 -22.76 2.85
C VAL A 298 7.70 -23.23 1.71
N ASP A 299 6.58 -22.60 1.50
CA ASP A 299 5.65 -22.86 0.40
C ASP A 299 6.40 -22.86 -0.94
N VAL A 300 6.30 -23.94 -1.67
CA VAL A 300 6.96 -24.08 -3.00
C VAL A 300 6.40 -23.11 -4.03
N GLU A 301 5.17 -22.62 -3.81
CA GLU A 301 4.50 -21.65 -4.66
C GLU A 301 4.72 -20.19 -4.20
N LEU A 302 5.59 -19.92 -3.22
CA LEU A 302 5.87 -18.60 -2.65
C LEU A 302 6.05 -17.48 -3.69
N TYR A 303 6.65 -17.79 -4.84
CA TYR A 303 6.92 -16.82 -5.92
C TYR A 303 5.99 -16.97 -7.13
N THR A 304 5.03 -17.88 -7.10
CA THR A 304 4.19 -18.22 -8.26
C THR A 304 2.68 -18.21 -8.00
N GLN A 305 2.27 -18.28 -6.73
CA GLN A 305 0.85 -18.16 -6.35
C GLN A 305 0.40 -16.70 -6.42
N ASP A 306 -0.90 -16.49 -6.54
CA ASP A 306 -1.56 -15.19 -6.34
C ASP A 306 -2.15 -15.05 -4.94
N SER A 307 -2.58 -13.83 -4.57
CA SER A 307 -3.15 -13.56 -3.24
C SER A 307 -4.40 -14.39 -2.95
N SER A 308 -5.27 -14.61 -3.95
CA SER A 308 -6.48 -15.42 -3.80
C SER A 308 -6.15 -16.89 -3.46
N THR A 309 -5.08 -17.43 -4.06
CA THR A 309 -4.58 -18.78 -3.75
C THR A 309 -4.03 -18.83 -2.33
N TRP A 310 -3.25 -17.83 -1.94
CA TRP A 310 -2.71 -17.72 -0.58
C TRP A 310 -3.83 -17.62 0.49
N GLU A 311 -4.80 -16.74 0.29
CA GLU A 311 -5.98 -16.64 1.15
C GLU A 311 -6.77 -17.96 1.20
N GLY A 312 -6.99 -18.60 0.04
CA GLY A 312 -7.69 -19.86 -0.06
C GLY A 312 -7.03 -21.01 0.70
N LYS A 313 -5.69 -21.06 0.76
CA LYS A 313 -4.93 -22.03 1.58
C LYS A 313 -5.04 -21.69 3.07
N GLY A 314 -4.94 -20.41 3.45
CA GLY A 314 -5.09 -19.96 4.82
C GLY A 314 -6.48 -20.25 5.38
N ASN A 315 -7.54 -20.00 4.62
CA ASN A 315 -8.93 -20.32 4.96
C ASN A 315 -9.15 -21.84 5.20
N GLN A 316 -8.31 -22.69 4.62
CA GLN A 316 -8.36 -24.15 4.82
C GLN A 316 -7.48 -24.63 5.98
N ASP A 317 -6.88 -23.73 6.76
CA ASP A 317 -5.98 -24.03 7.87
C ASP A 317 -4.73 -24.82 7.44
N LEU A 318 -4.12 -24.41 6.31
CA LEU A 318 -2.94 -25.07 5.76
C LEU A 318 -1.61 -24.41 6.16
N TYR A 319 -1.63 -23.27 6.86
CA TYR A 319 -0.42 -22.54 7.24
C TYR A 319 -0.05 -22.68 8.71
N GLY A 320 1.24 -23.01 8.94
CA GLY A 320 1.83 -22.94 10.27
C GLY A 320 2.26 -21.53 10.65
N VAL A 321 2.88 -20.82 9.72
CA VAL A 321 3.33 -19.42 9.86
C VAL A 321 3.05 -18.65 8.58
N SER A 322 2.53 -17.43 8.70
CA SER A 322 2.43 -16.51 7.57
C SER A 322 2.80 -15.10 7.98
N ILE A 323 3.46 -14.34 7.08
CA ILE A 323 3.68 -12.90 7.25
C ILE A 323 2.47 -12.17 6.68
N ALA A 324 1.86 -11.31 7.49
CA ALA A 324 0.68 -10.52 7.13
C ALA A 324 0.65 -9.22 7.93
N TYR A 325 -0.21 -8.28 7.55
CA TYR A 325 -0.52 -7.12 8.40
C TYR A 325 -1.33 -7.57 9.64
N GLY A 326 -2.25 -8.50 9.47
CA GLY A 326 -3.01 -9.18 10.52
C GLY A 326 -3.35 -10.60 10.09
N SER A 327 -3.60 -11.51 11.04
CA SER A 327 -3.90 -12.92 10.74
C SER A 327 -5.17 -13.09 9.89
N ASN A 328 -6.08 -12.13 9.96
CA ASN A 328 -7.32 -12.09 9.18
C ASN A 328 -7.09 -11.99 7.66
N GLU A 329 -5.95 -11.45 7.19
CA GLU A 329 -5.67 -11.32 5.75
C GLU A 329 -5.61 -12.68 5.04
N PHE A 330 -5.11 -13.71 5.70
CA PHE A 330 -5.01 -15.05 5.12
C PHE A 330 -6.00 -16.08 5.69
N THR A 331 -6.62 -15.79 6.83
CA THR A 331 -7.65 -16.69 7.40
C THR A 331 -9.08 -16.26 7.07
N GLY A 332 -9.26 -15.08 6.49
CA GLY A 332 -10.56 -14.42 6.31
C GLY A 332 -11.07 -13.81 7.62
N ILE A 333 -11.64 -12.61 7.55
CA ILE A 333 -12.05 -11.84 8.74
C ILE A 333 -12.91 -12.67 9.72
N PRO A 334 -14.01 -13.34 9.30
CA PRO A 334 -14.82 -14.12 10.23
C PRO A 334 -14.06 -15.30 10.84
N ALA A 335 -13.20 -15.97 10.07
CA ALA A 335 -12.45 -17.12 10.53
C ALA A 335 -11.39 -16.75 11.57
N ALA A 336 -10.72 -15.61 11.43
CA ALA A 336 -9.73 -15.13 12.40
C ALA A 336 -10.39 -14.76 13.74
N GLU A 337 -11.54 -14.09 13.71
CA GLU A 337 -12.30 -13.72 14.90
C GLU A 337 -12.86 -14.95 15.65
N GLU A 338 -13.26 -15.98 14.91
CA GLU A 338 -13.83 -17.21 15.50
C GLU A 338 -12.76 -18.20 15.98
N ARG A 339 -11.61 -18.24 15.30
CA ARG A 339 -10.60 -19.29 15.53
C ARG A 339 -9.61 -18.94 16.63
N GLY A 340 -9.10 -17.70 16.65
CA GLY A 340 -8.09 -17.27 17.63
C GLY A 340 -6.83 -18.16 17.63
N ASP A 341 -6.49 -18.76 16.50
CA ASP A 341 -5.46 -19.81 16.38
C ASP A 341 -4.07 -19.23 16.10
N PHE A 342 -3.98 -17.95 15.75
CA PHE A 342 -2.74 -17.30 15.37
C PHE A 342 -2.36 -16.22 16.38
N ASP A 343 -1.10 -16.26 16.82
CA ASP A 343 -0.49 -15.18 17.60
C ASP A 343 0.70 -14.58 16.84
N SER A 344 1.01 -13.33 17.14
CA SER A 344 2.23 -12.68 16.65
C SER A 344 3.46 -13.44 17.14
N MET A 345 4.34 -13.80 16.22
CA MET A 345 5.60 -14.46 16.55
C MET A 345 6.60 -13.40 17.04
N PRO A 346 7.34 -13.62 18.13
CA PRO A 346 8.33 -12.64 18.60
C PRO A 346 9.46 -12.47 17.60
N VAL A 347 10.19 -11.35 17.70
CA VAL A 347 11.42 -11.15 16.93
C VAL A 347 12.44 -12.20 17.34
N LEU A 348 12.89 -12.98 16.37
CA LEU A 348 13.83 -14.08 16.64
C LEU A 348 15.26 -13.58 16.77
N ASN A 349 16.03 -14.28 17.61
CA ASN A 349 17.46 -14.05 17.78
C ASN A 349 18.28 -15.10 17.03
N THR A 350 19.48 -14.71 16.59
CA THR A 350 20.57 -15.59 16.18
C THR A 350 21.63 -15.61 17.28
N ASP A 351 22.92 -15.51 16.95
CA ASP A 351 23.98 -15.07 17.86
C ASP A 351 23.95 -13.55 18.12
N LYS A 352 23.07 -12.83 17.42
CA LYS A 352 22.77 -11.41 17.56
C LYS A 352 21.34 -11.25 18.10
N ASP A 353 21.10 -10.14 18.77
CA ASP A 353 19.75 -9.72 19.13
C ASP A 353 18.99 -9.33 17.85
N GLY A 354 17.82 -9.90 17.66
CA GLY A 354 16.95 -9.55 16.54
C GLY A 354 16.38 -8.15 16.69
N ILE A 355 16.28 -7.44 15.58
CA ILE A 355 15.73 -6.08 15.49
C ILE A 355 14.67 -6.06 14.39
N TRP A 356 13.56 -5.37 14.62
CA TRP A 356 12.51 -5.18 13.63
C TRP A 356 12.39 -3.70 13.26
N LEU A 357 11.99 -3.44 12.01
CA LEU A 357 11.80 -2.06 11.56
C LEU A 357 10.56 -1.46 12.22
N ARG A 358 10.69 -0.25 12.75
CA ARG A 358 9.54 0.57 13.13
C ARG A 358 8.96 1.21 11.87
N ASP A 359 7.72 0.90 11.54
CA ASP A 359 7.09 1.40 10.31
C ASP A 359 6.54 2.81 10.47
N THR A 360 5.92 3.11 11.63
CA THR A 360 5.30 4.42 11.89
C THR A 360 5.51 4.89 13.32
N GLU A 361 5.16 6.14 13.59
CA GLU A 361 5.06 6.74 14.94
C GLU A 361 3.63 6.68 15.51
N GLY A 362 2.83 5.68 15.07
CA GLY A 362 1.43 5.50 15.49
C GLY A 362 0.41 6.09 14.53
N PHE A 363 0.84 6.77 13.48
CA PHE A 363 -0.02 7.21 12.38
C PHE A 363 0.74 7.30 11.06
N SER A 364 0.04 7.10 9.97
CA SER A 364 0.56 7.23 8.61
C SER A 364 -0.03 8.43 7.88
N VAL A 365 0.79 9.03 7.03
CA VAL A 365 0.40 10.10 6.11
C VAL A 365 0.65 9.62 4.70
N TYR A 366 -0.44 9.30 4.00
CA TYR A 366 -0.41 8.88 2.60
C TYR A 366 -0.63 10.10 1.71
N ARG A 367 0.44 10.55 1.05
CA ARG A 367 0.44 11.75 0.22
C ARG A 367 0.09 11.52 -1.24
N THR A 368 -0.23 10.29 -1.62
CA THR A 368 -0.50 9.92 -3.02
C THR A 368 -1.91 9.35 -3.20
N GLN A 369 -2.86 9.64 -2.29
CA GLN A 369 -4.11 8.91 -2.25
C GLN A 369 -5.19 9.42 -3.21
N ALA A 370 -5.31 10.72 -3.40
CA ALA A 370 -6.25 11.27 -4.38
C ALA A 370 -5.81 12.63 -4.90
N VAL A 371 -6.02 12.87 -6.18
CA VAL A 371 -5.76 14.15 -6.87
C VAL A 371 -7.00 14.64 -7.56
N ILE A 372 -7.10 15.97 -7.74
CA ILE A 372 -8.10 16.60 -8.61
C ILE A 372 -7.38 17.00 -9.90
N THR A 373 -7.99 16.70 -11.05
CA THR A 373 -7.40 16.98 -12.35
C THR A 373 -7.90 18.31 -12.91
N ASN A 374 -7.21 18.82 -13.92
CA ASN A 374 -7.62 20.03 -14.65
C ASN A 374 -8.88 19.84 -15.53
N LYS A 375 -9.53 18.66 -15.48
CA LYS A 375 -10.87 18.42 -16.09
C LYS A 375 -12.00 18.87 -15.19
N ALA A 376 -11.77 18.93 -13.87
CA ALA A 376 -12.77 19.34 -12.91
C ALA A 376 -13.22 20.78 -13.18
N GLU A 377 -14.51 20.96 -13.50
CA GLU A 377 -15.09 22.29 -13.75
C GLU A 377 -15.23 23.10 -12.45
N HIS A 378 -15.49 22.41 -11.32
CA HIS A 378 -15.71 23.00 -9.99
C HIS A 378 -14.88 22.31 -8.91
N PRO A 379 -13.55 22.51 -8.87
CA PRO A 379 -12.68 21.91 -7.87
C PRO A 379 -13.08 22.27 -6.43
N GLU A 380 -13.66 23.46 -6.22
CA GLU A 380 -14.16 23.92 -4.92
C GLU A 380 -15.25 23.02 -4.35
N ILE A 381 -16.13 22.48 -5.20
CA ILE A 381 -17.19 21.55 -4.79
C ILE A 381 -16.57 20.20 -4.40
N ILE A 382 -15.64 19.70 -5.22
CA ILE A 382 -14.97 18.42 -4.99
C ILE A 382 -14.18 18.49 -3.67
N CYS A 383 -13.41 19.56 -3.44
CA CYS A 383 -12.67 19.75 -2.19
C CYS A 383 -13.61 19.76 -0.97
N ARG A 384 -14.73 20.46 -1.03
CA ARG A 384 -15.71 20.47 0.06
C ARG A 384 -16.44 19.14 0.24
N TRP A 385 -16.64 18.39 -0.82
CA TRP A 385 -17.22 17.04 -0.76
C TRP A 385 -16.29 16.09 0.02
N PHE A 386 -14.98 16.13 -0.24
CA PHE A 386 -14.00 15.38 0.55
C PHE A 386 -13.88 15.91 1.99
N ASP A 387 -13.93 17.23 2.18
CA ASP A 387 -13.92 17.82 3.52
C ASP A 387 -15.10 17.34 4.38
N ASN A 388 -16.29 17.17 3.77
CA ASN A 388 -17.44 16.57 4.42
C ASN A 388 -17.21 15.10 4.80
N ALA A 389 -16.45 14.35 3.98
CA ALA A 389 -16.07 12.97 4.30
C ALA A 389 -15.17 12.89 5.54
N PHE A 390 -14.46 13.97 5.85
CA PHE A 390 -13.53 14.04 7.00
C PHE A 390 -14.17 14.61 8.28
N ALA A 391 -15.45 15.01 8.23
CA ALA A 391 -16.21 15.28 9.44
C ALA A 391 -16.34 14.00 10.28
N LEU A 392 -16.20 14.08 11.60
CA LEU A 392 -16.07 12.93 12.49
C LEU A 392 -17.10 11.81 12.23
N GLU A 393 -18.39 12.13 12.20
CA GLU A 393 -19.43 11.09 12.03
C GLU A 393 -19.42 10.48 10.62
N ASN A 394 -19.01 11.23 9.60
CA ASN A 394 -18.82 10.70 8.25
C ASN A 394 -17.55 9.84 8.16
N GLY A 395 -16.47 10.26 8.82
CA GLY A 395 -15.27 9.44 8.96
C GLY A 395 -15.53 8.13 9.67
N ILE A 396 -16.33 8.13 10.75
CA ILE A 396 -16.81 6.90 11.41
C ILE A 396 -17.60 6.06 10.41
N GLY A 397 -18.50 6.69 9.63
CA GLY A 397 -19.29 6.01 8.61
C GLY A 397 -18.44 5.30 7.56
N CYS A 398 -17.39 5.97 7.07
CA CYS A 398 -16.46 5.40 6.09
C CYS A 398 -15.61 4.23 6.65
N ASN A 399 -15.40 4.17 7.95
CA ASN A 399 -14.54 3.17 8.59
C ASN A 399 -15.31 2.03 9.27
N ARG A 400 -16.51 2.29 9.82
CA ARG A 400 -17.28 1.32 10.63
C ARG A 400 -18.74 1.21 10.22
N GLY A 401 -19.23 2.11 9.40
CA GLY A 401 -20.64 2.19 8.99
C GLY A 401 -21.38 3.38 9.60
N PRO A 402 -22.56 3.71 9.04
CA PRO A 402 -23.29 4.94 9.37
C PRO A 402 -23.66 5.02 10.85
N VAL A 403 -23.41 6.20 11.46
CA VAL A 403 -23.83 6.52 12.82
C VAL A 403 -25.36 6.53 12.89
N GLY A 404 -25.90 5.89 13.92
CA GLY A 404 -27.34 5.66 14.10
C GLY A 404 -27.87 4.41 13.39
N VAL A 405 -27.02 3.65 12.68
CA VAL A 405 -27.37 2.37 12.01
C VAL A 405 -26.46 1.25 12.51
N ILE A 406 -25.15 1.37 12.27
CA ILE A 406 -24.12 0.37 12.65
C ILE A 406 -23.29 0.88 13.82
N VAL A 407 -23.21 2.19 14.01
CA VAL A 407 -22.54 2.79 15.16
C VAL A 407 -23.55 3.60 15.96
N ASN A 408 -23.66 3.35 17.26
CA ASN A 408 -24.49 4.13 18.17
C ASN A 408 -23.66 5.22 18.82
N LYS A 409 -24.21 6.42 18.89
CA LYS A 409 -23.63 7.52 19.66
C LYS A 409 -24.32 7.59 21.01
N GLU A 410 -23.57 7.40 22.08
CA GLU A 410 -24.04 7.44 23.47
C GLU A 410 -23.28 8.51 24.27
N ASP A 411 -23.62 8.67 25.56
CA ASP A 411 -23.04 9.73 26.39
C ASP A 411 -21.53 9.53 26.66
N ASP A 412 -21.05 8.29 26.61
CA ASP A 412 -19.66 7.87 26.84
C ASP A 412 -18.84 7.66 25.55
N GLY A 413 -19.48 7.76 24.37
CA GLY A 413 -18.75 7.65 23.11
C GLY A 413 -19.53 7.02 21.97
N TYR A 414 -18.77 6.45 21.02
CA TYR A 414 -19.30 5.75 19.87
C TYR A 414 -19.13 4.24 20.06
N HIS A 415 -20.24 3.52 19.92
CA HIS A 415 -20.33 2.08 20.12
C HIS A 415 -20.58 1.39 18.78
N ALA A 416 -19.66 0.54 18.35
CA ALA A 416 -19.88 -0.29 17.18
C ALA A 416 -20.83 -1.44 17.52
N ILE A 417 -21.81 -1.71 16.65
CA ILE A 417 -22.69 -2.86 16.79
C ILE A 417 -21.91 -4.12 16.40
N ASP A 418 -22.09 -5.20 17.18
CA ASP A 418 -21.62 -6.52 16.76
C ASP A 418 -22.39 -6.95 15.51
N THR A 419 -21.74 -6.86 14.36
CA THR A 419 -22.34 -7.15 13.05
C THR A 419 -22.71 -8.61 12.87
N THR A 420 -22.14 -9.54 13.64
CA THR A 420 -22.50 -10.96 13.60
C THR A 420 -23.93 -11.21 14.10
N THR A 421 -24.52 -10.26 14.82
CA THR A 421 -25.90 -10.31 15.31
C THR A 421 -26.93 -9.88 14.28
N LEU A 422 -26.50 -9.31 13.15
CA LEU A 422 -27.36 -8.83 12.08
C LEU A 422 -27.83 -9.99 11.17
N SER A 423 -28.80 -9.70 10.29
CA SER A 423 -29.16 -10.63 9.23
C SER A 423 -27.99 -10.82 8.24
N GLU A 424 -27.92 -11.98 7.56
CA GLU A 424 -26.88 -12.22 6.53
C GLU A 424 -26.87 -11.12 5.45
N GLU A 425 -28.05 -10.61 5.06
CA GLU A 425 -28.18 -9.49 4.09
C GLU A 425 -27.56 -8.20 4.65
N ASP A 426 -27.78 -7.88 5.95
CA ASP A 426 -27.22 -6.69 6.56
C ASP A 426 -25.72 -6.86 6.86
N GLN A 427 -25.26 -8.06 7.21
CA GLN A 427 -23.83 -8.32 7.37
C GLN A 427 -23.07 -8.07 6.07
N GLU A 428 -23.56 -8.56 4.93
CA GLU A 428 -22.97 -8.30 3.64
C GLU A 428 -23.06 -6.83 3.27
N LYS A 429 -24.24 -6.22 3.43
CA LYS A 429 -24.47 -4.81 3.11
C LYS A 429 -23.53 -3.88 3.87
N TYR A 430 -23.32 -4.11 5.15
CA TYR A 430 -22.47 -3.27 6.01
C TYR A 430 -21.08 -3.84 6.21
N SER A 431 -20.66 -4.79 5.37
CA SER A 431 -19.27 -5.24 5.35
C SER A 431 -18.33 -4.09 5.05
N TRP A 432 -17.13 -4.16 5.61
CA TRP A 432 -16.13 -3.09 5.48
C TRP A 432 -15.87 -2.67 4.01
N GLY A 433 -15.83 -3.64 3.07
CA GLY A 433 -15.63 -3.37 1.65
C GLY A 433 -16.79 -2.63 0.96
N ASN A 434 -17.99 -2.59 1.56
CA ASN A 434 -19.18 -1.93 1.01
C ASN A 434 -19.48 -0.56 1.67
N LEU A 435 -18.68 -0.14 2.64
CA LEU A 435 -18.91 1.15 3.32
C LEU A 435 -18.40 2.32 2.48
N TRP A 436 -17.16 2.28 2.05
CA TRP A 436 -16.44 3.34 1.35
C TRP A 436 -15.37 2.74 0.45
N PRO A 437 -15.08 3.29 -0.74
CA PRO A 437 -13.97 2.83 -1.56
C PRO A 437 -12.67 2.86 -0.76
N GLN A 438 -12.01 1.69 -0.62
CA GLN A 438 -10.88 1.55 0.30
C GLN A 438 -9.66 2.38 -0.12
N SER A 439 -9.52 2.62 -1.39
CA SER A 439 -8.45 3.42 -1.95
C SER A 439 -8.71 4.95 -1.91
N LEU A 440 -9.90 5.41 -1.53
CA LEU A 440 -10.17 6.84 -1.39
C LEU A 440 -9.85 7.35 0.02
N PRO A 441 -9.39 8.61 0.16
CA PRO A 441 -9.11 9.23 1.45
C PRO A 441 -10.32 9.20 2.37
N LYS A 442 -10.08 8.87 3.63
CA LYS A 442 -11.02 8.93 4.74
C LYS A 442 -10.25 9.33 6.00
N TYR A 443 -10.93 9.81 7.01
CA TYR A 443 -10.26 10.29 8.21
C TYR A 443 -11.03 9.93 9.47
N LEU A 444 -10.30 9.39 10.43
CA LEU A 444 -10.64 9.42 11.84
C LEU A 444 -9.49 10.11 12.58
N PRO A 445 -9.79 10.95 13.60
CA PRO A 445 -8.72 11.52 14.44
C PRO A 445 -7.80 10.41 14.97
N VAL A 446 -6.49 10.66 14.96
CA VAL A 446 -5.49 9.66 15.37
C VAL A 446 -5.60 9.23 16.84
N ASP A 447 -6.31 10.00 17.64
CA ASP A 447 -6.63 9.73 19.06
C ASP A 447 -8.10 9.27 19.25
N PHE A 448 -8.82 8.98 18.16
CA PHE A 448 -10.21 8.53 18.23
C PHE A 448 -10.26 7.04 18.55
N GLU A 449 -11.03 6.69 19.58
CA GLU A 449 -11.29 5.32 19.99
C GLU A 449 -12.79 5.04 20.03
N PHE A 450 -13.19 3.84 19.62
CA PHE A 450 -14.52 3.32 19.92
C PHE A 450 -14.54 2.82 21.36
N VAL A 451 -15.74 2.76 21.98
CA VAL A 451 -15.87 2.25 23.35
C VAL A 451 -15.57 0.75 23.39
N GLU A 452 -15.99 0.00 22.36
CA GLU A 452 -15.61 -1.41 22.16
C GLU A 452 -14.46 -1.51 21.16
N GLU A 453 -13.39 -2.18 21.56
CA GLU A 453 -12.28 -2.50 20.65
C GLU A 453 -12.69 -3.63 19.69
N HIS A 454 -12.19 -3.56 18.45
CA HIS A 454 -12.37 -4.64 17.48
C HIS A 454 -11.26 -5.68 17.68
N PRO A 455 -11.54 -7.01 17.62
CA PRO A 455 -10.54 -8.05 17.85
C PRO A 455 -9.24 -7.90 17.03
N MET A 456 -9.32 -7.39 15.81
CA MET A 456 -8.14 -7.11 15.00
C MET A 456 -7.22 -6.05 15.63
N TYR A 457 -7.76 -5.04 16.31
CA TYR A 457 -6.94 -4.04 17.00
C TYR A 457 -6.28 -4.61 18.24
N ASP A 458 -6.93 -5.52 18.96
CA ASP A 458 -6.34 -6.24 20.09
C ASP A 458 -5.14 -7.07 19.63
N GLU A 459 -5.25 -7.77 18.49
CA GLU A 459 -4.15 -8.53 17.89
C GLU A 459 -2.97 -7.61 17.52
N LYS A 460 -3.25 -6.47 16.86
CA LYS A 460 -2.21 -5.50 16.49
C LYS A 460 -1.54 -4.89 17.71
N LYS A 461 -2.28 -4.53 18.73
CA LYS A 461 -1.74 -4.00 19.98
C LYS A 461 -0.86 -5.02 20.71
N ALA A 462 -1.28 -6.28 20.75
CA ALA A 462 -0.46 -7.36 21.29
C ALA A 462 0.86 -7.53 20.49
N THR A 463 0.80 -7.39 19.16
CA THR A 463 1.98 -7.41 18.30
C THR A 463 2.92 -6.24 18.63
N GLU A 464 2.41 -5.01 18.74
CA GLU A 464 3.21 -3.84 19.08
C GLU A 464 3.89 -3.98 20.46
N GLU A 465 3.15 -4.46 21.46
CA GLU A 465 3.70 -4.72 22.79
C GLU A 465 4.81 -5.79 22.77
N ALA A 466 4.64 -6.84 21.98
CA ALA A 466 5.63 -7.91 21.83
C ALA A 466 6.91 -7.44 21.12
N TYR A 467 6.80 -6.50 20.20
CA TYR A 467 7.92 -6.01 19.38
C TYR A 467 8.63 -4.79 19.96
N GLU A 468 8.01 -4.01 20.85
CA GLU A 468 8.49 -2.69 21.32
C GLU A 468 9.97 -2.69 21.74
N ALA A 469 10.43 -3.74 22.41
CA ALA A 469 11.83 -3.84 22.87
C ALA A 469 12.83 -4.08 21.73
N ASN A 470 12.35 -4.52 20.56
CA ASN A 470 13.16 -4.92 19.42
C ASN A 470 12.99 -3.98 18.21
N LEU A 471 12.18 -2.92 18.33
CA LEU A 471 11.99 -1.96 17.25
C LEU A 471 13.19 -1.03 17.07
N THR A 472 13.45 -0.63 15.82
CA THR A 472 14.34 0.51 15.55
C THR A 472 13.78 1.76 16.21
N LYS A 473 14.65 2.69 16.60
CA LYS A 473 14.22 3.99 17.13
C LYS A 473 13.75 4.93 16.03
N GLU A 474 14.40 4.85 14.89
CA GLU A 474 14.13 5.64 13.71
C GLU A 474 13.17 4.88 12.80
N ILE A 475 12.37 5.62 12.02
CA ILE A 475 11.59 5.15 10.89
C ILE A 475 12.33 5.49 9.59
N ILE A 476 12.06 4.76 8.51
CA ILE A 476 12.54 5.14 7.18
C ILE A 476 11.73 6.35 6.71
N PRO A 477 12.35 7.52 6.53
CA PRO A 477 11.61 8.71 6.13
C PRO A 477 11.19 8.63 4.66
N SER A 478 10.05 9.24 4.37
CA SER A 478 9.55 9.36 3.00
C SER A 478 10.02 10.71 2.42
N TYR A 479 10.89 10.68 1.42
CA TYR A 479 11.41 11.86 0.74
C TYR A 479 10.67 12.13 -0.57
N TRP A 480 10.55 13.41 -0.93
CA TRP A 480 10.24 13.79 -2.29
C TRP A 480 11.50 13.71 -3.16
N ILE A 481 11.34 13.26 -4.39
CA ILE A 481 12.44 13.21 -5.35
C ILE A 481 12.68 14.60 -5.91
N ASP A 482 13.94 14.99 -6.09
CA ASP A 482 14.30 16.24 -6.73
C ASP A 482 13.72 16.32 -8.16
N LEU A 483 13.12 17.46 -8.52
CA LEU A 483 12.41 17.63 -9.78
C LEU A 483 13.27 17.37 -11.02
N ASP A 484 14.56 17.66 -10.96
CA ASP A 484 15.52 17.45 -12.04
C ASP A 484 15.99 15.99 -12.19
N LYS A 485 15.61 15.12 -11.27
CA LYS A 485 15.99 13.70 -11.23
C LYS A 485 14.84 12.73 -11.52
N ILE A 486 13.63 13.23 -11.71
CA ILE A 486 12.40 12.39 -11.82
C ILE A 486 12.54 11.34 -12.92
N ASP A 487 12.93 11.75 -14.14
CA ASP A 487 13.02 10.82 -15.28
C ASP A 487 14.07 9.72 -15.03
N THR A 488 15.27 10.14 -14.57
CA THR A 488 16.35 9.20 -14.23
C THR A 488 15.95 8.25 -13.10
N PHE A 489 15.26 8.78 -12.08
CA PHE A 489 14.79 7.98 -10.96
C PHE A 489 13.77 6.93 -11.41
N SER A 490 12.79 7.31 -12.23
CA SER A 490 11.73 6.40 -12.68
C SER A 490 12.30 5.17 -13.39
N ASP A 491 13.21 5.39 -14.34
CA ASP A 491 13.87 4.31 -15.10
C ASP A 491 14.72 3.42 -14.17
N THR A 492 15.50 4.03 -13.28
CA THR A 492 16.40 3.32 -12.37
C THR A 492 15.65 2.55 -11.29
N ASN A 493 14.59 3.15 -10.73
CA ASN A 493 13.79 2.54 -9.67
C ASN A 493 13.14 1.22 -10.10
N THR A 494 12.49 1.20 -11.26
CA THR A 494 11.90 -0.03 -11.80
C THR A 494 12.95 -1.10 -12.02
N ALA A 495 14.06 -0.74 -12.69
CA ALA A 495 15.13 -1.71 -12.99
C ALA A 495 15.77 -2.31 -11.73
N ILE A 496 16.01 -1.50 -10.69
CA ILE A 496 16.59 -1.96 -9.42
C ILE A 496 15.62 -2.86 -8.67
N LYS A 497 14.35 -2.47 -8.56
CA LYS A 497 13.33 -3.27 -7.89
C LYS A 497 13.16 -4.63 -8.55
N ASP A 498 12.92 -4.65 -9.86
CA ASP A 498 12.70 -5.89 -10.60
C ASP A 498 13.92 -6.82 -10.50
N PHE A 499 15.13 -6.26 -10.60
CA PHE A 499 16.35 -7.03 -10.49
C PHE A 499 16.55 -7.58 -9.06
N PHE A 500 16.34 -6.76 -8.03
CA PHE A 500 16.42 -7.18 -6.63
C PHE A 500 15.47 -8.34 -6.33
N GLU A 501 14.18 -8.20 -6.67
CA GLU A 501 13.15 -9.22 -6.45
C GLU A 501 13.44 -10.50 -7.23
N GLN A 502 13.84 -10.38 -8.51
CA GLN A 502 14.20 -11.53 -9.34
C GLN A 502 15.40 -12.30 -8.77
N GLN A 503 16.45 -11.59 -8.38
CA GLN A 503 17.64 -12.24 -7.85
C GLN A 503 17.41 -12.88 -6.48
N GLN A 504 16.61 -12.24 -5.62
CA GLN A 504 16.16 -12.84 -4.38
C GLN A 504 15.44 -14.18 -4.63
N ALA A 505 14.47 -14.20 -5.54
CA ALA A 505 13.76 -15.42 -5.88
C ALA A 505 14.70 -16.51 -6.40
N GLN A 506 15.67 -16.16 -7.27
CA GLN A 506 16.62 -17.12 -7.82
C GLN A 506 17.56 -17.69 -6.74
N PHE A 507 18.02 -16.88 -5.79
CA PHE A 507 18.81 -17.36 -4.65
C PHE A 507 17.97 -18.25 -3.72
N VAL A 508 16.77 -17.83 -3.37
CA VAL A 508 15.89 -18.60 -2.47
C VAL A 508 15.51 -19.94 -3.10
N CYS A 509 15.14 -19.97 -4.38
CA CYS A 509 14.79 -21.21 -5.09
C CYS A 509 16.01 -22.09 -5.45
N GLY A 510 17.25 -21.59 -5.31
CA GLY A 510 18.47 -22.31 -5.62
C GLY A 510 18.79 -22.38 -7.12
N GLU A 511 18.24 -21.46 -7.93
CA GLU A 511 18.66 -21.28 -9.32
C GLU A 511 20.03 -20.61 -9.39
N LEU A 512 20.33 -19.73 -8.44
CA LEU A 512 21.64 -19.20 -8.13
C LEU A 512 22.11 -19.75 -6.79
N ASP A 513 23.40 -20.03 -6.67
CA ASP A 513 24.00 -20.56 -5.45
C ASP A 513 24.43 -19.40 -4.54
N ILE A 514 23.66 -19.16 -3.46
CA ILE A 514 23.93 -18.07 -2.50
C ILE A 514 25.28 -18.23 -1.78
N ASP A 515 25.79 -19.46 -1.63
CA ASP A 515 27.05 -19.74 -0.99
C ASP A 515 28.24 -19.61 -1.96
N ASN A 516 27.95 -19.45 -3.27
CA ASN A 516 28.96 -19.19 -4.30
C ASN A 516 29.30 -17.70 -4.38
N ASP A 517 30.54 -17.35 -4.03
CA ASP A 517 31.01 -15.94 -4.09
C ASP A 517 30.88 -15.31 -5.49
N ALA A 518 30.97 -16.10 -6.57
CA ALA A 518 30.87 -15.57 -7.93
C ALA A 518 29.42 -15.18 -8.29
N ASP A 519 28.43 -15.96 -7.85
CA ASP A 519 27.02 -15.67 -8.08
C ASP A 519 26.58 -14.44 -7.25
N TRP A 520 27.01 -14.39 -5.98
CA TRP A 520 26.77 -13.22 -5.13
C TRP A 520 27.42 -11.96 -5.70
N GLN A 521 28.68 -12.01 -6.13
CA GLN A 521 29.36 -10.88 -6.72
C GLN A 521 28.70 -10.42 -8.02
N ALA A 522 28.22 -11.36 -8.86
CA ALA A 522 27.50 -11.03 -10.08
C ALA A 522 26.18 -10.28 -9.79
N TYR A 523 25.48 -10.66 -8.74
CA TYR A 523 24.31 -9.92 -8.26
C TYR A 523 24.68 -8.50 -7.81
N VAL A 524 25.69 -8.35 -6.94
CA VAL A 524 26.15 -7.04 -6.45
C VAL A 524 26.58 -6.16 -7.62
N ASP A 525 27.41 -6.66 -8.54
CA ASP A 525 27.85 -5.94 -9.74
C ASP A 525 26.66 -5.54 -10.64
N GLY A 526 25.64 -6.40 -10.73
CA GLY A 526 24.40 -6.14 -11.43
C GLY A 526 23.66 -4.94 -10.86
N MET A 527 23.46 -4.89 -9.55
CA MET A 527 22.84 -3.75 -8.84
C MET A 527 23.58 -2.44 -9.11
N TYR A 528 24.92 -2.42 -8.99
CA TYR A 528 25.73 -1.25 -9.29
C TYR A 528 25.65 -0.84 -10.77
N SER A 529 25.60 -1.80 -11.69
CA SER A 529 25.46 -1.54 -13.13
C SER A 529 24.13 -0.91 -13.51
N LEU A 530 23.08 -1.14 -12.72
CA LEU A 530 21.77 -0.54 -12.85
C LEU A 530 21.67 0.88 -12.25
N GLY A 531 22.76 1.39 -11.64
CA GLY A 531 22.80 2.73 -11.07
C GLY A 531 22.40 2.80 -9.60
N LEU A 532 22.67 1.75 -8.81
CA LEU A 532 22.33 1.69 -7.38
C LEU A 532 22.82 2.91 -6.59
N GLU A 533 24.03 3.44 -6.87
CA GLU A 533 24.56 4.60 -6.14
C GLU A 533 23.71 5.87 -6.39
N ASP A 534 23.32 6.11 -7.64
CA ASP A 534 22.46 7.24 -7.99
C ASP A 534 21.05 7.07 -7.42
N TRP A 535 20.51 5.86 -7.47
CA TRP A 535 19.21 5.54 -6.89
C TRP A 535 19.19 5.75 -5.37
N VAL A 536 20.19 5.26 -4.65
CA VAL A 536 20.39 5.48 -3.21
C VAL A 536 20.45 6.97 -2.87
N ALA A 537 21.23 7.74 -3.63
CA ALA A 537 21.35 9.19 -3.44
C ALA A 537 20.02 9.94 -3.68
N THR A 538 19.18 9.47 -4.60
CA THR A 538 17.86 10.09 -4.84
C THR A 538 16.83 9.78 -3.77
N GLN A 539 16.99 8.67 -3.04
CA GLN A 539 16.11 8.24 -1.94
C GLN A 539 16.46 8.87 -0.59
N GLY A 540 17.46 9.75 -0.53
CA GLY A 540 17.94 10.29 0.75
C GLY A 540 18.61 9.25 1.65
N ILE A 541 19.04 8.12 1.09
CA ILE A 541 19.72 7.05 1.81
C ILE A 541 21.18 7.46 2.03
N GLU A 542 21.66 7.34 3.26
CA GLU A 542 22.96 7.88 3.66
C GLU A 542 24.15 7.06 3.13
N GLU A 543 24.02 5.74 3.08
CA GLU A 543 25.10 4.85 2.65
C GLU A 543 24.57 3.49 2.16
N ILE A 544 25.41 2.77 1.42
CA ILE A 544 25.18 1.37 1.05
C ILE A 544 25.91 0.52 2.10
N ALA A 545 25.17 -0.34 2.81
CA ALA A 545 25.73 -1.26 3.79
C ALA A 545 26.63 -2.31 3.11
N LYS A 546 27.70 -2.72 3.82
CA LYS A 546 28.68 -3.68 3.31
C LYS A 546 28.43 -5.07 3.86
#